data_06177e426b2c5f292c6caa354a3af9a9
#
_entry.id   06177e426b2c5f292c6caa354a3af9a9
#
_cell.length_a   1.000
_cell.length_b   1.000
_cell.length_c   1.000
_cell.angle_alpha   90.00
_cell.angle_beta   90.00
_cell.angle_gamma   90.00
#
_symmetry.space_group_name_H-M   'P 1'
#
loop_
_entity.id
_entity.type
_entity.pdbx_description
1 polymer ?
#
loop_
_entity_poly.entity_id
_entity_poly.type
_entity_poly.pdbx_seq_one_letter_code
_entity_poly.pdbx_strand_id
1 'polypeptide(L)'
;MAADDDLIRAYDEELGPEPIPRSNKGFWVVAGTMLLGGMFLVVEIFANRPLANSIGHAQDSLRRAQAAAEIVHSRTASFEEADPGSLEDDVPDLSFLPGDEESFGLDVVSVSASDHSWAAAVQTRPGACFYIHLRVGEDARYGAGTECTGEAALLAEDPRW
;
A
#
# COMPACT_ATOMS: atom_id res chain seq x y z
N MET A 1 -60.88 -14.34 -57.51
CA MET A 1 -60.12 -13.70 -56.46
C MET A 1 -60.36 -14.44 -55.15
N ALA A 2 -60.05 -15.69 -55.10
CA ALA A 2 -60.19 -16.51 -53.85
C ALA A 2 -59.08 -17.58 -53.71
N ALA A 3 -58.07 -17.53 -54.55
CA ALA A 3 -56.99 -18.56 -54.56
C ALA A 3 -55.71 -18.09 -53.84
N ASP A 4 -55.58 -16.82 -53.48
CA ASP A 4 -54.38 -16.26 -52.84
C ASP A 4 -54.43 -16.36 -51.30
N ASP A 5 -55.64 -16.38 -50.72
CA ASP A 5 -55.78 -16.43 -49.24
C ASP A 5 -55.44 -17.83 -48.63
N ASP A 6 -55.64 -18.90 -49.41
CA ASP A 6 -55.32 -20.25 -48.96
C ASP A 6 -53.84 -20.58 -48.95
N LEU A 7 -53.04 -19.93 -49.81
CA LEU A 7 -51.59 -20.07 -49.83
C LEU A 7 -50.91 -19.37 -48.67
N ILE A 8 -51.40 -18.25 -48.23
CA ILE A 8 -50.86 -17.48 -47.09
C ILE A 8 -51.11 -18.25 -45.78
N ARG A 9 -52.27 -18.90 -45.63
CA ARG A 9 -52.55 -19.70 -44.44
C ARG A 9 -51.71 -20.95 -44.32
N ALA A 10 -51.37 -21.59 -45.45
CA ALA A 10 -50.51 -22.79 -45.45
C ALA A 10 -49.06 -22.45 -45.04
N TYR A 11 -48.58 -21.22 -45.33
CA TYR A 11 -47.24 -20.79 -44.95
C TYR A 11 -47.09 -20.42 -43.48
N ASP A 12 -48.16 -19.89 -42.85
CA ASP A 12 -48.12 -19.52 -41.42
C ASP A 12 -48.23 -20.75 -40.50
N GLU A 13 -48.74 -21.87 -40.98
CA GLU A 13 -48.88 -23.08 -40.17
C GLU A 13 -47.60 -23.95 -40.14
N GLU A 14 -46.66 -23.74 -41.10
CA GLU A 14 -45.43 -24.52 -41.21
C GLU A 14 -44.23 -23.84 -40.50
N LEU A 15 -44.37 -22.53 -40.16
CA LEU A 15 -43.35 -21.73 -39.47
C LEU A 15 -43.77 -21.40 -38.04
N GLY A 16 -44.50 -22.28 -37.38
CA GLY A 16 -44.70 -22.15 -35.92
C GLY A 16 -43.36 -22.08 -35.21
N PRO A 17 -43.14 -21.13 -34.32
CA PRO A 17 -41.86 -20.99 -33.60
C PRO A 17 -41.59 -22.30 -32.86
N GLU A 18 -40.54 -23.02 -33.31
CA GLU A 18 -40.02 -24.16 -32.55
C GLU A 18 -39.81 -23.73 -31.08
N PRO A 19 -40.34 -24.46 -30.11
CA PRO A 19 -40.11 -24.14 -28.73
C PRO A 19 -38.63 -24.34 -28.44
N ILE A 20 -37.88 -23.23 -28.34
CA ILE A 20 -36.49 -23.23 -27.93
C ILE A 20 -36.42 -23.92 -26.57
N PRO A 21 -35.74 -25.07 -26.44
CA PRO A 21 -35.63 -25.75 -25.17
C PRO A 21 -34.88 -24.82 -24.20
N ARG A 22 -35.61 -24.19 -23.29
CA ARG A 22 -35.08 -23.40 -22.21
C ARG A 22 -34.30 -24.31 -21.26
N SER A 23 -33.10 -24.70 -21.66
CA SER A 23 -32.14 -25.30 -20.75
C SER A 23 -31.59 -24.20 -19.84
N ASN A 24 -32.24 -23.97 -18.73
CA ASN A 24 -31.76 -23.04 -17.69
C ASN A 24 -30.41 -23.46 -17.08
N LYS A 25 -29.87 -24.63 -17.46
CA LYS A 25 -28.59 -25.14 -16.92
C LYS A 25 -27.38 -24.30 -17.33
N GLY A 26 -27.35 -23.77 -18.56
CA GLY A 26 -26.27 -22.91 -19.04
C GLY A 26 -26.25 -21.55 -18.34
N PHE A 27 -27.43 -20.99 -18.08
CA PHE A 27 -27.54 -19.70 -17.39
C PHE A 27 -27.02 -19.77 -15.95
N TRP A 28 -27.34 -20.83 -15.22
CA TRP A 28 -26.87 -21.02 -13.85
C TRP A 28 -25.35 -21.26 -13.75
N VAL A 29 -24.74 -21.90 -14.73
CA VAL A 29 -23.30 -22.11 -14.79
C VAL A 29 -22.58 -20.77 -15.01
N VAL A 30 -23.04 -19.95 -15.96
CA VAL A 30 -22.43 -18.64 -16.22
C VAL A 30 -22.65 -17.67 -15.05
N ALA A 31 -23.83 -17.66 -14.46
CA ALA A 31 -24.11 -16.82 -13.28
C ALA A 31 -23.26 -17.25 -12.06
N GLY A 32 -23.08 -18.55 -11.86
CA GLY A 32 -22.25 -19.10 -10.78
C GLY A 32 -20.77 -18.77 -10.94
N THR A 33 -20.22 -18.85 -12.14
CA THR A 33 -18.81 -18.49 -12.42
C THR A 33 -18.56 -16.99 -12.28
N MET A 34 -19.49 -16.13 -12.69
CA MET A 34 -19.38 -14.67 -12.48
C MET A 34 -19.46 -14.28 -11.01
N LEU A 35 -20.34 -14.93 -10.23
CA LEU A 35 -20.45 -14.69 -8.79
C LEU A 35 -19.18 -15.13 -8.04
N LEU A 36 -18.64 -16.30 -8.36
CA LEU A 36 -17.40 -16.79 -7.74
C LEU A 36 -16.19 -15.93 -8.14
N GLY A 37 -16.07 -15.54 -9.41
CA GLY A 37 -15.01 -14.66 -9.89
C GLY A 37 -15.08 -13.26 -9.27
N GLY A 38 -16.29 -12.69 -9.16
CA GLY A 38 -16.51 -11.41 -8.52
C GLY A 38 -16.20 -11.44 -7.02
N MET A 39 -16.56 -12.51 -6.32
CA MET A 39 -16.28 -12.68 -4.90
C MET A 39 -14.77 -12.84 -4.63
N PHE A 40 -14.03 -13.51 -5.51
CA PHE A 40 -12.58 -13.67 -5.39
C PHE A 40 -11.86 -12.32 -5.55
N LEU A 41 -12.23 -11.51 -6.55
CA LEU A 41 -11.68 -10.16 -6.75
C LEU A 41 -11.98 -9.22 -5.57
N VAL A 42 -13.19 -9.29 -5.01
CA VAL A 42 -13.58 -8.48 -3.85
C VAL A 42 -12.74 -8.85 -2.62
N VAL A 43 -12.51 -10.14 -2.37
CA VAL A 43 -11.69 -10.61 -1.24
C VAL A 43 -10.25 -10.13 -1.37
N GLU A 44 -9.64 -10.17 -2.56
CA GLU A 44 -8.28 -9.67 -2.77
C GLU A 44 -8.17 -8.15 -2.53
N ILE A 45 -9.14 -7.37 -3.00
CA ILE A 45 -9.16 -5.92 -2.80
C ILE A 45 -9.29 -5.56 -1.31
N PHE A 46 -10.12 -6.27 -0.56
CA PHE A 46 -10.30 -6.01 0.87
C PHE A 46 -9.16 -6.55 1.74
N ALA A 47 -8.53 -7.66 1.36
CA ALA A 47 -7.40 -8.24 2.10
C ALA A 47 -6.13 -7.38 2.02
N ASN A 48 -5.92 -6.66 0.91
CA ASN A 48 -4.71 -5.85 0.69
C ASN A 48 -4.83 -4.40 1.19
N ARG A 49 -6.05 -3.89 1.45
CA ARG A 49 -6.24 -2.51 1.95
C ARG A 49 -5.52 -2.20 3.26
N PRO A 50 -5.58 -3.04 4.31
CA PRO A 50 -4.89 -2.74 5.57
C PRO A 50 -3.37 -2.67 5.40
N LEU A 51 -2.78 -3.46 4.51
CA LEU A 51 -1.35 -3.44 4.24
C LEU A 51 -0.93 -2.16 3.50
N ALA A 52 -1.67 -1.75 2.47
CA ALA A 52 -1.39 -0.51 1.75
C ALA A 52 -1.50 0.72 2.67
N ASN A 53 -2.47 0.74 3.58
CA ASN A 53 -2.62 1.81 4.56
C ASN A 53 -1.45 1.84 5.55
N SER A 54 -0.96 0.69 6.02
CA SER A 54 0.17 0.63 6.95
C SER A 54 1.49 1.07 6.30
N ILE A 55 1.71 0.75 5.02
CA ILE A 55 2.87 1.23 4.26
C ILE A 55 2.82 2.75 4.12
N GLY A 56 1.68 3.30 3.68
CA GLY A 56 1.51 4.75 3.55
C GLY A 56 1.72 5.49 4.88
N HIS A 57 1.21 4.94 5.98
CA HIS A 57 1.39 5.51 7.31
C HIS A 57 2.87 5.49 7.75
N ALA A 58 3.56 4.37 7.60
CA ALA A 58 4.99 4.27 7.92
C ALA A 58 5.85 5.26 7.13
N GLN A 59 5.57 5.41 5.83
CA GLN A 59 6.24 6.39 4.97
C GLN A 59 5.94 7.84 5.41
N ASP A 60 4.71 8.11 5.87
CA ASP A 60 4.33 9.43 6.39
C ASP A 60 5.06 9.73 7.72
N SER A 61 5.10 8.77 8.64
CA SER A 61 5.84 8.89 9.89
C SER A 61 7.32 9.17 9.65
N LEU A 62 7.96 8.46 8.70
CA LEU A 62 9.35 8.71 8.31
C LEU A 62 9.55 10.09 7.68
N ARG A 63 8.63 10.57 6.83
CA ARG A 63 8.73 11.93 6.25
C ARG A 63 8.58 13.01 7.30
N ARG A 64 7.72 12.83 8.28
CA ARG A 64 7.55 13.76 9.40
C ARG A 64 8.81 13.80 10.27
N ALA A 65 9.38 12.65 10.59
CA ALA A 65 10.64 12.52 11.30
C ALA A 65 11.81 13.16 10.52
N GLN A 66 11.87 12.94 9.20
CA GLN A 66 12.83 13.60 8.30
C GLN A 66 12.73 15.11 8.38
N ALA A 67 11.51 15.66 8.24
CA ALA A 67 11.30 17.10 8.27
C ALA A 67 11.77 17.71 9.59
N ALA A 68 11.54 17.04 10.73
CA ALA A 68 12.04 17.47 12.03
C ALA A 68 13.58 17.44 12.09
N ALA A 69 14.20 16.36 11.62
CA ALA A 69 15.66 16.23 11.58
C ALA A 69 16.31 17.32 10.68
N GLU A 70 15.72 17.65 9.54
CA GLU A 70 16.16 18.72 8.65
C GLU A 70 16.03 20.10 9.31
N ILE A 71 14.99 20.33 10.13
CA ILE A 71 14.83 21.56 10.91
C ILE A 71 15.96 21.67 11.95
N VAL A 72 16.25 20.60 12.69
CA VAL A 72 17.37 20.58 13.65
C VAL A 72 18.68 20.86 12.93
N HIS A 73 18.97 20.13 11.84
CA HIS A 73 20.19 20.36 11.04
C HIS A 73 20.29 21.80 10.51
N SER A 74 19.18 22.41 10.10
CA SER A 74 19.20 23.81 9.63
C SER A 74 19.56 24.83 10.70
N ARG A 75 19.32 24.50 11.98
CA ARG A 75 19.63 25.34 13.13
C ARG A 75 21.07 25.18 13.64
N THR A 76 21.55 23.94 13.59
CA THR A 76 22.81 23.52 14.26
C THR A 76 23.94 23.20 13.26
N ALA A 77 23.63 23.06 11.98
CA ALA A 77 24.51 22.61 10.91
C ALA A 77 25.04 21.16 11.13
N SER A 78 24.38 20.38 12.00
CA SER A 78 24.70 18.99 12.32
C SER A 78 23.42 18.18 12.51
N PHE A 79 23.43 16.88 12.20
CA PHE A 79 22.35 15.97 12.56
C PHE A 79 22.53 15.36 13.96
N GLU A 80 23.67 15.57 14.63
CA GLU A 80 23.94 14.97 15.94
C GLU A 80 22.88 15.34 17.00
N GLU A 81 22.35 16.58 16.91
CA GLU A 81 21.30 17.06 17.79
C GLU A 81 19.87 16.62 17.40
N ALA A 82 19.72 15.94 16.25
CA ALA A 82 18.46 15.33 15.82
C ALA A 82 18.28 13.95 16.48
N ASP A 83 18.45 13.90 17.77
CA ASP A 83 18.29 12.71 18.62
C ASP A 83 16.82 12.47 18.99
N PRO A 84 16.47 11.29 19.57
CA PRO A 84 15.10 10.99 19.96
C PRO A 84 14.44 12.06 20.81
N GLY A 85 15.14 12.63 21.79
CA GLY A 85 14.57 13.61 22.72
C GLY A 85 14.21 14.93 22.04
N SER A 86 15.09 15.45 21.18
CA SER A 86 14.83 16.70 20.46
C SER A 86 13.74 16.56 19.39
N LEU A 87 13.61 15.36 18.77
CA LEU A 87 12.60 15.11 17.75
C LEU A 87 11.19 14.93 18.34
N GLU A 88 11.05 14.40 19.56
CA GLU A 88 9.76 14.29 20.25
C GLU A 88 9.14 15.66 20.54
N ASP A 89 9.94 16.67 20.83
CA ASP A 89 9.48 18.04 21.03
C ASP A 89 8.90 18.67 19.75
N ASP A 90 9.50 18.36 18.58
CA ASP A 90 9.07 18.88 17.28
C ASP A 90 7.91 18.06 16.67
N VAL A 91 7.79 16.75 16.99
CA VAL A 91 6.75 15.84 16.45
C VAL A 91 6.14 14.99 17.57
N PRO A 92 5.28 15.55 18.42
CA PRO A 92 4.77 14.90 19.63
C PRO A 92 3.84 13.69 19.35
N ASP A 93 3.39 13.50 18.13
CA ASP A 93 2.56 12.34 17.73
C ASP A 93 3.40 11.11 17.39
N LEU A 94 4.73 11.24 17.33
CA LEU A 94 5.65 10.13 17.12
C LEU A 94 6.44 9.89 18.40
N SER A 95 6.75 8.62 18.65
CA SER A 95 7.72 8.23 19.68
C SER A 95 9.04 7.88 19.01
N PHE A 96 10.14 8.38 19.56
CA PHE A 96 11.46 8.14 19.01
C PHE A 96 12.28 7.22 19.93
N LEU A 97 13.03 6.30 19.32
CA LEU A 97 13.90 5.36 19.98
C LEU A 97 15.35 5.55 19.52
N PRO A 98 16.35 5.23 20.35
CA PRO A 98 17.74 5.14 19.94
C PRO A 98 17.93 4.18 18.77
N GLY A 99 18.98 4.42 17.98
CA GLY A 99 19.20 3.71 16.71
C GLY A 99 19.50 2.22 16.83
N ASP A 100 19.86 1.73 18.00
CA ASP A 100 20.06 0.33 18.36
C ASP A 100 18.79 -0.37 18.87
N GLU A 101 17.72 0.39 19.16
CA GLU A 101 16.44 -0.15 19.56
C GLU A 101 15.49 -0.33 18.37
N GLU A 102 14.78 -1.47 18.32
CA GLU A 102 13.84 -1.76 17.24
C GLU A 102 12.53 -0.96 17.36
N SER A 103 12.15 -0.32 16.26
CA SER A 103 10.78 0.17 16.08
C SER A 103 9.80 -0.99 16.12
N PHE A 104 8.68 -0.83 16.83
CA PHE A 104 7.65 -1.86 16.99
C PHE A 104 6.25 -1.40 16.55
N GLY A 105 6.15 -0.30 15.82
CA GLY A 105 4.86 0.24 15.36
C GLY A 105 5.01 1.37 14.36
N LEU A 106 3.86 1.79 13.79
CA LEU A 106 3.80 2.80 12.74
C LEU A 106 4.19 4.22 13.20
N ASP A 107 3.96 4.52 14.47
CA ASP A 107 4.23 5.82 15.09
C ASP A 107 5.47 5.77 16.01
N VAL A 108 6.24 4.69 15.94
CA VAL A 108 7.48 4.49 16.69
C VAL A 108 8.65 4.48 15.73
N VAL A 109 9.54 5.44 15.84
CA VAL A 109 10.65 5.67 14.91
C VAL A 109 11.97 5.39 15.61
N SER A 110 12.76 4.43 15.14
CA SER A 110 14.12 4.23 15.60
C SER A 110 15.07 5.13 14.81
N VAL A 111 15.92 5.89 15.51
CA VAL A 111 16.72 6.98 14.90
C VAL A 111 18.20 6.82 15.24
N SER A 112 19.05 6.84 14.22
CA SER A 112 20.50 6.96 14.35
C SER A 112 20.94 8.33 13.83
N ALA A 113 21.59 9.14 14.67
CA ALA A 113 22.03 10.49 14.37
C ALA A 113 23.54 10.63 14.55
N SER A 114 24.18 11.35 13.65
CA SER A 114 25.61 11.72 13.72
C SER A 114 25.82 13.12 13.14
N ASP A 115 27.00 13.66 13.21
CA ASP A 115 27.30 14.99 12.67
C ASP A 115 26.91 15.13 11.17
N HIS A 116 27.16 14.12 10.38
CA HIS A 116 27.01 14.19 8.91
C HIS A 116 25.88 13.34 8.33
N SER A 117 25.19 12.54 9.13
CA SER A 117 24.11 11.68 8.67
C SER A 117 23.05 11.45 9.73
N TRP A 118 21.84 11.23 9.27
CA TRP A 118 20.70 10.87 10.08
C TRP A 118 19.94 9.75 9.37
N ALA A 119 19.54 8.71 10.09
CA ALA A 119 18.79 7.62 9.54
C ALA A 119 17.66 7.19 10.48
N ALA A 120 16.55 6.73 9.89
CA ALA A 120 15.41 6.30 10.67
C ALA A 120 14.73 5.07 10.08
N ALA A 121 14.16 4.26 10.97
CA ALA A 121 13.41 3.05 10.64
C ALA A 121 12.05 3.05 11.31
N VAL A 122 11.03 2.54 10.59
CA VAL A 122 9.67 2.32 11.09
C VAL A 122 9.19 0.92 10.74
N GLN A 123 8.62 0.22 11.70
CA GLN A 123 8.02 -1.10 11.49
C GLN A 123 6.57 -0.98 11.03
N THR A 124 6.22 -1.63 9.91
CA THR A 124 4.83 -1.75 9.44
C THR A 124 4.12 -2.98 10.01
N ARG A 125 4.88 -4.04 10.21
CA ARG A 125 4.49 -5.33 10.80
C ARG A 125 5.76 -6.07 11.21
N PRO A 126 5.69 -7.10 12.05
CA PRO A 126 6.87 -7.89 12.41
C PRO A 126 7.65 -8.36 11.18
N GLY A 127 8.95 -8.00 11.14
CA GLY A 127 9.85 -8.33 10.04
C GLY A 127 9.63 -7.53 8.73
N ALA A 128 8.95 -6.38 8.78
CA ALA A 128 8.80 -5.50 7.62
C ALA A 128 9.00 -4.04 8.03
N CYS A 129 10.11 -3.47 7.63
CA CYS A 129 10.59 -2.14 7.99
C CYS A 129 10.76 -1.26 6.76
N PHE A 130 10.55 0.03 6.94
CA PHE A 130 10.91 1.08 5.98
C PHE A 130 12.00 1.95 6.56
N TYR A 131 12.87 2.44 5.70
CA TYR A 131 14.06 3.20 6.05
C TYR A 131 14.12 4.52 5.30
N ILE A 132 14.70 5.51 5.96
CA ILE A 132 15.17 6.74 5.33
C ILE A 132 16.56 7.07 5.85
N HIS A 133 17.44 7.56 4.98
CA HIS A 133 18.80 7.97 5.32
C HIS A 133 19.10 9.31 4.67
N LEU A 134 19.51 10.26 5.46
CA LEU A 134 19.95 11.59 5.07
C LEU A 134 21.47 11.70 5.25
N ARG A 135 22.14 12.33 4.29
CA ARG A 135 23.53 12.73 4.39
C ARG A 135 23.68 14.21 4.02
N VAL A 136 24.56 14.89 4.67
CA VAL A 136 24.83 16.29 4.35
C VAL A 136 25.27 16.45 2.90
N GLY A 137 24.53 17.25 2.14
CA GLY A 137 24.83 17.52 0.72
C GLY A 137 24.36 16.45 -0.27
N GLU A 138 23.65 15.44 0.17
CA GLU A 138 23.07 14.41 -0.69
C GLU A 138 21.54 14.41 -0.63
N ASP A 139 20.92 13.84 -1.67
CA ASP A 139 19.48 13.56 -1.64
C ASP A 139 19.16 12.42 -0.66
N ALA A 140 17.96 12.46 -0.08
CA ALA A 140 17.48 11.40 0.80
C ALA A 140 17.52 10.03 0.10
N ARG A 141 17.96 9.02 0.83
CA ARG A 141 17.96 7.62 0.41
C ARG A 141 16.92 6.85 1.18
N TYR A 142 16.38 5.83 0.55
CA TYR A 142 15.27 5.03 1.06
C TYR A 142 15.61 3.56 1.02
N GLY A 143 14.86 2.76 1.77
CA GLY A 143 15.06 1.31 1.78
C GLY A 143 13.93 0.59 2.48
N ALA A 144 14.01 -0.72 2.43
CA ALA A 144 13.15 -1.62 3.20
C ALA A 144 13.94 -2.85 3.65
N GLY A 145 13.55 -3.43 4.78
CA GLY A 145 14.24 -4.59 5.32
C GLY A 145 13.45 -5.30 6.41
N THR A 146 14.14 -6.07 7.21
CA THR A 146 13.55 -6.88 8.28
C THR A 146 14.00 -6.48 9.68
N GLU A 147 15.05 -5.68 9.82
CA GLU A 147 15.59 -5.15 11.06
C GLU A 147 15.19 -3.69 11.19
N CYS A 148 14.29 -3.37 12.13
CA CYS A 148 13.65 -2.07 12.23
C CYS A 148 14.43 -1.09 13.13
N THR A 149 15.75 -0.99 12.94
CA THR A 149 16.65 -0.13 13.70
C THR A 149 17.13 1.08 12.88
N GLY A 150 17.41 2.19 13.54
CA GLY A 150 18.03 3.35 12.92
C GLY A 150 19.42 3.04 12.35
N GLU A 151 20.15 2.12 12.98
CA GLU A 151 21.44 1.65 12.48
C GLU A 151 21.31 0.87 11.17
N ALA A 152 20.30 -0.02 11.05
CA ALA A 152 20.03 -0.72 9.79
C ALA A 152 19.62 0.26 8.68
N ALA A 153 18.95 1.35 9.02
CA ALA A 153 18.55 2.37 8.06
C ALA A 153 19.72 3.14 7.43
N LEU A 154 20.91 3.17 8.06
CA LEU A 154 22.13 3.73 7.47
C LEU A 154 22.55 3.04 6.16
N LEU A 155 22.06 1.83 5.91
CA LEU A 155 22.32 1.04 4.69
C LEU A 155 21.32 1.36 3.56
N ALA A 156 20.39 2.27 3.74
CA ALA A 156 19.44 2.65 2.70
C ALA A 156 20.14 3.42 1.57
N GLU A 157 19.99 2.95 0.33
CA GLU A 157 20.71 3.49 -0.85
C GLU A 157 19.75 3.81 -2.01
N ASP A 158 18.48 3.39 -1.96
CA ASP A 158 17.53 3.59 -3.04
C ASP A 158 17.10 5.06 -3.16
N PRO A 159 16.90 5.61 -4.36
CA PRO A 159 16.47 6.99 -4.56
C PRO A 159 14.98 7.21 -4.22
N ARG A 160 14.24 6.15 -3.95
CA ARG A 160 12.79 6.16 -3.60
C ARG A 160 12.36 4.82 -3.00
N TRP A 161 11.22 4.83 -2.28
CA TRP A 161 10.53 3.59 -1.92
C TRP A 161 9.82 2.97 -3.12
#